data_19408274cb12460fca11317914165647
#
_entry.id   19408274cb12460fca11317914165647
#
_cell.length_a   1.000
_cell.length_b   1.000
_cell.length_c   1.000
_cell.angle_alpha   90.00
_cell.angle_beta   90.00
_cell.angle_gamma   90.00
#
_symmetry.space_group_name_H-M   'P 1'
#
loop_
_entity.id
_entity.type
_entity.pdbx_description
1 polymer ?
#
loop_
_entity_poly.entity_id
_entity_poly.type
_entity_poly.pdbx_seq_one_letter_code
_entity_poly.pdbx_strand_id
1 'polypeptide(L)'
;YVPLRKITRRISDIAPDAPQNTDAMLESLNHLIESNSNARQIQASLRAMVRGEVLQGLLFGSQEYESPEALIREYDLQLLADRPIQLCLIDGLRLPLYLECVRDGQVRCEGVIVHNEYTILFLQGEQEPQAVLDRLSAQFPARWFVVGTEAEGFAALPQVYGRLVEFYELRFLYQSGPMLFVRDYPQLDDSPAEPEARVSDVMDALKKGYGGRAGKAYLEFLASLNGKSGRCVQYAWAA
;
A
#
# COMPACT_ATOMS: atom_id res chain seq x y z
N TYR A 1 4.19 -45.16 -31.71
CA TYR A 1 3.69 -45.54 -30.36
C TYR A 1 4.81 -45.76 -29.32
N VAL A 2 6.03 -45.26 -29.59
CA VAL A 2 7.18 -45.37 -28.68
C VAL A 2 7.13 -44.37 -27.48
N PRO A 3 6.50 -43.18 -27.59
CA PRO A 3 6.50 -42.22 -26.48
C PRO A 3 5.68 -42.66 -25.24
N LEU A 4 4.52 -43.27 -25.45
CA LEU A 4 3.64 -43.68 -24.36
C LEU A 4 4.27 -44.80 -23.49
N ARG A 5 4.93 -45.79 -24.09
CA ARG A 5 5.63 -46.86 -23.35
C ARG A 5 6.78 -46.36 -22.49
N LYS A 6 7.49 -45.29 -22.90
CA LYS A 6 8.55 -44.68 -22.07
C LYS A 6 7.97 -43.92 -20.87
N ILE A 7 6.83 -43.28 -21.05
CA ILE A 7 6.14 -42.55 -19.94
C ILE A 7 5.58 -43.57 -18.93
N THR A 8 4.91 -44.62 -19.43
CA THR A 8 4.37 -45.70 -18.57
C THR A 8 5.46 -46.36 -17.72
N ARG A 9 6.63 -46.62 -18.32
CA ARG A 9 7.75 -47.24 -17.60
C ARG A 9 8.32 -46.31 -16.52
N ARG A 10 8.46 -45.02 -16.77
CA ARG A 10 8.90 -44.03 -15.77
C ARG A 10 7.90 -43.87 -14.64
N ILE A 11 6.60 -43.93 -14.92
CA ILE A 11 5.56 -43.86 -13.89
C ILE A 11 5.56 -45.09 -13.00
N SER A 12 5.73 -46.30 -13.56
CA SER A 12 5.87 -47.53 -12.79
C SER A 12 7.13 -47.54 -11.90
N ASP A 13 8.21 -46.89 -12.33
CA ASP A 13 9.43 -46.73 -11.54
C ASP A 13 9.26 -45.76 -10.34
N ILE A 14 8.36 -44.81 -10.45
CA ILE A 14 8.08 -43.78 -9.41
C ILE A 14 6.95 -44.18 -8.48
N ALA A 15 5.98 -44.95 -8.98
CA ALA A 15 4.82 -45.43 -8.22
C ALA A 15 4.53 -46.91 -8.57
N PRO A 16 5.15 -47.86 -7.85
CA PRO A 16 5.03 -49.30 -8.15
C PRO A 16 3.60 -49.82 -8.01
N ASP A 17 2.75 -49.16 -7.26
CA ASP A 17 1.32 -49.53 -7.06
C ASP A 17 0.36 -48.82 -8.05
N ALA A 18 0.87 -48.19 -9.10
CA ALA A 18 0.03 -47.49 -10.06
C ALA A 18 -0.83 -48.46 -10.90
N PRO A 19 -2.14 -48.19 -11.04
CA PRO A 19 -3.05 -49.05 -11.80
C PRO A 19 -2.63 -49.14 -13.28
N GLN A 20 -2.66 -50.37 -13.82
CA GLN A 20 -2.23 -50.66 -15.22
C GLN A 20 -3.20 -50.17 -16.30
N ASN A 21 -4.30 -49.51 -15.92
CA ASN A 21 -5.28 -48.96 -16.85
C ASN A 21 -4.96 -47.52 -17.17
N THR A 22 -4.97 -47.15 -18.45
CA THR A 22 -4.64 -45.82 -18.98
C THR A 22 -5.52 -44.73 -18.37
N ASP A 23 -6.78 -44.99 -18.11
CA ASP A 23 -7.73 -44.00 -17.54
C ASP A 23 -7.43 -43.74 -16.05
N ALA A 24 -7.15 -44.77 -15.29
CA ALA A 24 -6.73 -44.66 -13.88
C ALA A 24 -5.35 -43.99 -13.73
N MET A 25 -4.44 -44.17 -14.72
CA MET A 25 -3.18 -43.42 -14.79
C MET A 25 -3.39 -41.96 -15.07
N LEU A 26 -4.31 -41.58 -15.97
CA LEU A 26 -4.67 -40.20 -16.26
C LEU A 26 -5.32 -39.55 -15.05
N GLU A 27 -6.21 -40.23 -14.35
CA GLU A 27 -6.78 -39.74 -13.08
C GLU A 27 -5.71 -39.49 -12.03
N SER A 28 -4.78 -40.45 -11.81
CA SER A 28 -3.68 -40.30 -10.87
C SER A 28 -2.75 -39.11 -11.23
N LEU A 29 -2.46 -38.93 -12.52
CA LEU A 29 -1.68 -37.81 -13.01
C LEU A 29 -2.39 -36.49 -12.79
N ASN A 30 -3.70 -36.38 -13.07
CA ASN A 30 -4.49 -35.20 -12.82
C ASN A 30 -4.53 -34.86 -11.33
N HIS A 31 -4.73 -35.85 -10.46
CA HIS A 31 -4.69 -35.67 -9.00
C HIS A 31 -3.31 -35.19 -8.52
N LEU A 32 -2.22 -35.71 -9.07
CA LEU A 32 -0.87 -35.26 -8.74
C LEU A 32 -0.59 -33.82 -9.24
N ILE A 33 -1.09 -33.48 -10.42
CA ILE A 33 -0.99 -32.11 -10.98
C ILE A 33 -1.79 -31.14 -10.12
N GLU A 34 -3.02 -31.47 -9.74
CA GLU A 34 -3.88 -30.66 -8.87
C GLU A 34 -3.28 -30.49 -7.47
N SER A 35 -2.80 -31.59 -6.87
CA SER A 35 -2.13 -31.58 -5.55
C SER A 35 -0.87 -30.70 -5.57
N ASN A 36 -0.05 -30.81 -6.62
CA ASN A 36 1.16 -30.01 -6.77
C ASN A 36 0.83 -28.53 -7.06
N SER A 37 -0.24 -28.25 -7.83
CA SER A 37 -0.74 -26.89 -8.04
C SER A 37 -1.23 -26.25 -6.74
N ASN A 38 -2.01 -26.96 -5.97
CA ASN A 38 -2.50 -26.52 -4.66
C ASN A 38 -1.34 -26.24 -3.67
N ALA A 39 -0.34 -27.15 -3.62
CA ALA A 39 0.84 -26.96 -2.79
C ALA A 39 1.63 -25.71 -3.17
N ARG A 40 1.81 -25.44 -4.47
CA ARG A 40 2.47 -24.23 -4.98
C ARG A 40 1.67 -22.96 -4.65
N GLN A 41 0.35 -23.03 -4.76
CA GLN A 41 -0.53 -21.89 -4.44
C GLN A 41 -0.49 -21.56 -2.94
N ILE A 42 -0.54 -22.57 -2.07
CA ILE A 42 -0.39 -22.42 -0.62
C ILE A 42 0.97 -21.80 -0.29
N GLN A 43 2.04 -22.32 -0.89
CA GLN A 43 3.39 -21.81 -0.66
C GLN A 43 3.53 -20.34 -1.11
N ALA A 44 2.94 -19.96 -2.26
CA ALA A 44 2.94 -18.60 -2.75
C ALA A 44 2.16 -17.67 -1.80
N SER A 45 1.01 -18.11 -1.30
CA SER A 45 0.20 -17.37 -0.34
C SER A 45 0.92 -17.15 0.99
N LEU A 46 1.59 -18.18 1.52
CA LEU A 46 2.38 -18.06 2.73
C LEU A 46 3.56 -17.10 2.56
N ARG A 47 4.26 -17.17 1.44
CA ARG A 47 5.33 -16.20 1.12
C ARG A 47 4.82 -14.77 1.06
N ALA A 48 3.68 -14.55 0.41
CA ALA A 48 3.08 -13.23 0.33
C ALA A 48 2.67 -12.69 1.71
N MET A 49 2.14 -13.56 2.59
CA MET A 49 1.78 -13.20 3.96
C MET A 49 3.01 -12.80 4.78
N VAL A 50 4.04 -13.63 4.81
CA VAL A 50 5.30 -13.36 5.53
C VAL A 50 5.95 -12.07 5.01
N ARG A 51 5.98 -11.88 3.69
CA ARG A 51 6.48 -10.66 3.06
C ARG A 51 5.69 -9.42 3.51
N GLY A 52 4.37 -9.53 3.61
CA GLY A 52 3.51 -8.47 4.13
C GLY A 52 3.82 -8.11 5.58
N GLU A 53 4.06 -9.09 6.44
CA GLU A 53 4.44 -8.88 7.85
C GLU A 53 5.79 -8.17 7.97
N VAL A 54 6.79 -8.56 7.15
CA VAL A 54 8.10 -7.90 7.11
C VAL A 54 7.97 -6.44 6.66
N LEU A 55 7.20 -6.16 5.62
CA LEU A 55 6.96 -4.80 5.14
C LEU A 55 6.26 -3.93 6.20
N GLN A 56 5.27 -4.48 6.92
CA GLN A 56 4.66 -3.80 8.05
C GLN A 56 5.68 -3.53 9.18
N GLY A 57 6.49 -4.53 9.50
CA GLY A 57 7.54 -4.40 10.50
C GLY A 57 8.54 -3.29 10.16
N LEU A 58 8.89 -3.12 8.88
CA LEU A 58 9.72 -2.01 8.40
C LEU A 58 9.03 -0.64 8.57
N LEU A 59 7.73 -0.54 8.29
CA LEU A 59 6.96 0.69 8.47
C LEU A 59 6.85 1.10 9.95
N PHE A 60 6.73 0.11 10.84
CA PHE A 60 6.59 0.36 12.28
C PHE A 60 7.94 0.42 13.03
N GLY A 61 9.06 0.16 12.35
CA GLY A 61 10.38 0.09 12.97
C GLY A 61 10.56 -1.08 13.93
N SER A 62 9.73 -2.13 13.80
CA SER A 62 9.78 -3.33 14.63
C SER A 62 10.54 -4.49 13.99
N GLN A 63 10.90 -4.38 12.70
CA GLN A 63 11.64 -5.40 11.99
C GLN A 63 13.14 -5.30 12.29
N GLU A 64 13.69 -6.32 12.93
CA GLU A 64 15.13 -6.47 13.10
C GLU A 64 15.75 -7.13 11.86
N TYR A 65 16.91 -6.65 11.43
CA TYR A 65 17.66 -7.20 10.31
C TYR A 65 19.16 -6.89 10.45
N GLU A 66 20.01 -7.80 9.97
CA GLU A 66 21.47 -7.61 9.98
C GLU A 66 21.91 -6.55 8.95
N SER A 67 21.34 -6.64 7.75
CA SER A 67 21.53 -5.66 6.68
C SER A 67 20.33 -5.61 5.75
N PRO A 68 20.10 -4.49 5.03
CA PRO A 68 19.05 -4.39 4.02
C PRO A 68 19.14 -5.49 2.94
N GLU A 69 20.35 -5.84 2.50
CA GLU A 69 20.59 -6.85 1.48
C GLU A 69 20.23 -8.26 1.97
N ALA A 70 20.52 -8.56 3.25
CA ALA A 70 20.15 -9.83 3.87
C ALA A 70 18.64 -9.98 3.92
N LEU A 71 17.94 -8.94 4.39
CA LEU A 71 16.48 -8.91 4.45
C LEU A 71 15.82 -9.08 3.08
N ILE A 72 16.29 -8.34 2.08
CA ILE A 72 15.78 -8.43 0.70
C ILE A 72 15.92 -9.85 0.17
N ARG A 73 17.07 -10.49 0.40
CA ARG A 73 17.34 -11.85 -0.07
C ARG A 73 16.51 -12.89 0.65
N GLU A 74 16.40 -12.77 1.97
CA GLU A 74 15.67 -13.72 2.82
C GLU A 74 14.19 -13.78 2.47
N TYR A 75 13.58 -12.60 2.25
CA TYR A 75 12.15 -12.50 1.97
C TYR A 75 11.80 -12.29 0.49
N ASP A 76 12.80 -12.36 -0.40
CA ASP A 76 12.64 -12.17 -1.86
C ASP A 76 11.90 -10.87 -2.18
N LEU A 77 12.29 -9.76 -1.53
CA LEU A 77 11.69 -8.46 -1.76
C LEU A 77 12.14 -7.89 -3.12
N GLN A 78 11.22 -7.27 -3.84
CA GLN A 78 11.50 -6.63 -5.14
C GLN A 78 12.06 -5.20 -4.97
N LEU A 79 12.85 -4.98 -3.92
CA LEU A 79 13.50 -3.72 -3.57
C LEU A 79 15.02 -3.81 -3.74
N LEU A 80 15.69 -2.68 -3.77
CA LEU A 80 17.15 -2.53 -3.77
C LEU A 80 17.59 -1.84 -2.48
N ALA A 81 18.69 -2.31 -1.91
CA ALA A 81 19.19 -1.80 -0.63
C ALA A 81 19.81 -0.40 -0.76
N ASP A 82 20.40 -0.11 -1.91
CA ASP A 82 21.18 1.10 -2.23
C ASP A 82 20.35 2.22 -2.88
N ARG A 83 19.06 2.04 -3.01
CA ARG A 83 18.17 3.02 -3.65
C ARG A 83 17.17 3.61 -2.64
N PRO A 84 16.84 4.90 -2.77
CA PRO A 84 15.79 5.50 -1.97
C PRO A 84 14.44 4.85 -2.27
N ILE A 85 13.57 4.87 -1.27
CA ILE A 85 12.22 4.30 -1.33
C ILE A 85 11.21 5.43 -1.16
N GLN A 86 10.32 5.58 -2.14
CA GLN A 86 9.17 6.45 -2.00
C GLN A 86 7.97 5.64 -1.52
N LEU A 87 7.34 6.07 -0.43
CA LEU A 87 6.10 5.48 0.06
C LEU A 87 4.90 6.20 -0.56
N CYS A 88 3.90 5.40 -0.97
CA CYS A 88 2.60 5.93 -1.41
C CYS A 88 1.49 5.21 -0.64
N LEU A 89 0.71 5.98 0.14
CA LEU A 89 -0.49 5.51 0.81
C LEU A 89 -1.69 5.68 -0.12
N ILE A 90 -2.48 4.62 -0.28
CA ILE A 90 -3.68 4.60 -1.11
C ILE A 90 -4.89 4.24 -0.24
N ASP A 91 -5.91 5.07 -0.26
CA ASP A 91 -7.19 4.82 0.40
C ASP A 91 -7.92 3.65 -0.28
N GLY A 92 -7.66 2.43 0.18
CA GLY A 92 -8.27 1.22 -0.34
C GLY A 92 -7.44 -0.04 -0.17
N LEU A 93 -8.11 -1.20 -0.31
CA LEU A 93 -7.56 -2.52 -0.01
C LEU A 93 -7.32 -3.37 -1.27
N ARG A 94 -7.14 -2.76 -2.44
CA ARG A 94 -7.00 -3.46 -3.71
C ARG A 94 -5.54 -3.69 -4.10
N LEU A 95 -4.70 -4.10 -3.15
CA LEU A 95 -3.27 -4.30 -3.35
C LEU A 95 -2.90 -5.04 -4.65
N PRO A 96 -3.53 -6.19 -5.03
CA PRO A 96 -3.17 -6.87 -6.27
C PRO A 96 -3.36 -6.01 -7.53
N LEU A 97 -4.42 -5.20 -7.58
CA LEU A 97 -4.70 -4.31 -8.72
C LEU A 97 -3.71 -3.14 -8.77
N TYR A 98 -3.31 -2.60 -7.61
CA TYR A 98 -2.31 -1.53 -7.56
C TYR A 98 -0.95 -2.04 -8.02
N LEU A 99 -0.53 -3.24 -7.56
CA LEU A 99 0.72 -3.86 -8.01
C LEU A 99 0.71 -4.20 -9.50
N GLU A 100 -0.43 -4.63 -10.05
CA GLU A 100 -0.58 -4.88 -11.48
C GLU A 100 -0.41 -3.60 -12.31
N CYS A 101 -0.99 -2.48 -11.84
CA CYS A 101 -0.86 -1.18 -12.48
C CYS A 101 0.61 -0.68 -12.53
N VAL A 102 1.42 -1.06 -11.55
CA VAL A 102 2.84 -0.64 -11.44
C VAL A 102 3.79 -1.52 -12.26
N ARG A 103 3.41 -2.75 -12.62
CA ARG A 103 4.29 -3.78 -13.23
C ARG A 103 4.92 -3.45 -14.58
N ASP A 104 4.65 -2.31 -15.19
CA ASP A 104 5.13 -1.93 -16.54
C ASP A 104 6.64 -1.62 -16.66
N GLY A 105 7.46 -2.10 -15.74
CA GLY A 105 8.84 -2.45 -16.03
C GLY A 105 9.95 -1.47 -15.64
N GLN A 106 9.68 -0.23 -15.21
CA GLN A 106 10.76 0.70 -14.80
C GLN A 106 10.79 0.99 -13.30
N VAL A 107 9.73 0.67 -12.58
CA VAL A 107 9.61 0.91 -11.13
C VAL A 107 9.48 -0.43 -10.41
N ARG A 108 10.37 -0.67 -9.46
CA ARG A 108 10.23 -1.78 -8.52
C ARG A 108 9.17 -1.42 -7.49
N CYS A 109 8.32 -2.36 -7.16
CA CYS A 109 7.22 -2.09 -6.25
C CYS A 109 6.97 -3.28 -5.34
N GLU A 110 6.88 -3.01 -4.06
CA GLU A 110 6.26 -3.87 -3.06
C GLU A 110 5.05 -3.17 -2.48
N GLY A 111 4.19 -3.94 -1.81
CA GLY A 111 3.02 -3.33 -1.20
C GLY A 111 2.44 -4.15 -0.07
N VAL A 112 1.78 -3.47 0.85
CA VAL A 112 1.17 -4.08 2.01
C VAL A 112 -0.12 -3.36 2.40
N ILE A 113 -1.11 -4.11 2.89
CA ILE A 113 -2.33 -3.57 3.48
C ILE A 113 -2.06 -3.35 4.97
N VAL A 114 -2.34 -2.15 5.47
CA VAL A 114 -2.11 -1.78 6.86
C VAL A 114 -3.45 -1.55 7.55
N HIS A 115 -3.62 -2.13 8.73
CA HIS A 115 -4.81 -2.03 9.61
C HIS A 115 -6.16 -2.35 8.93
N ASN A 116 -6.18 -3.01 7.76
CA ASN A 116 -7.37 -3.20 6.91
C ASN A 116 -8.06 -1.89 6.52
N GLU A 117 -7.32 -0.79 6.41
CA GLU A 117 -7.85 0.53 6.08
C GLU A 117 -7.30 1.07 4.76
N TYR A 118 -5.99 0.94 4.55
CA TYR A 118 -5.31 1.46 3.37
C TYR A 118 -4.16 0.56 2.92
N THR A 119 -3.68 0.81 1.72
CA THR A 119 -2.54 0.13 1.12
C THR A 119 -1.34 1.07 1.11
N ILE A 120 -0.16 0.57 1.49
CA ILE A 120 1.12 1.25 1.31
C ILE A 120 1.88 0.58 0.17
N LEU A 121 2.30 1.36 -0.81
CA LEU A 121 3.24 0.95 -1.85
C LEU A 121 4.64 1.49 -1.54
N PHE A 122 5.65 0.65 -1.73
CA PHE A 122 7.07 0.96 -1.67
C PHE A 122 7.54 1.04 -3.12
N LEU A 123 7.85 2.22 -3.59
CA LEU A 123 8.21 2.49 -4.98
C LEU A 123 9.71 2.81 -5.08
N GLN A 124 10.39 2.19 -6.01
CA GLN A 124 11.80 2.49 -6.34
C GLN A 124 11.96 2.56 -7.86
N GLY A 125 12.55 3.64 -8.35
CA GLY A 125 12.81 3.86 -9.77
C GLY A 125 14.08 4.65 -10.01
N GLU A 126 14.52 4.75 -11.27
CA GLU A 126 15.65 5.62 -11.65
C GLU A 126 15.21 7.08 -11.79
N GLN A 127 13.93 7.29 -12.00
CA GLN A 127 13.27 8.59 -12.03
C GLN A 127 12.17 8.62 -11.00
N GLU A 128 11.72 9.82 -10.60
CA GLU A 128 10.54 9.95 -9.75
C GLU A 128 9.40 9.09 -10.31
N PRO A 129 8.73 8.26 -9.49
CA PRO A 129 7.68 7.36 -9.95
C PRO A 129 6.38 8.10 -10.33
N GLN A 130 6.50 9.36 -10.81
CA GLN A 130 5.37 10.22 -11.14
C GLN A 130 4.46 9.59 -12.20
N ALA A 131 5.02 9.01 -13.27
CA ALA A 131 4.23 8.35 -14.32
C ALA A 131 3.42 7.16 -13.79
N VAL A 132 3.92 6.48 -12.75
CA VAL A 132 3.21 5.40 -12.06
C VAL A 132 2.07 5.96 -11.23
N LEU A 133 2.33 7.04 -10.49
CA LEU A 133 1.33 7.71 -9.66
C LEU A 133 0.19 8.29 -10.51
N ASP A 134 0.51 8.88 -11.66
CA ASP A 134 -0.47 9.41 -12.61
C ASP A 134 -1.36 8.29 -13.18
N ARG A 135 -0.78 7.14 -13.53
CA ARG A 135 -1.56 5.96 -13.96
C ARG A 135 -2.47 5.43 -12.86
N LEU A 136 -1.95 5.30 -11.64
CA LEU A 136 -2.72 4.87 -10.47
C LEU A 136 -3.91 5.81 -10.24
N SER A 137 -3.68 7.13 -10.24
CA SER A 137 -4.75 8.10 -10.02
C SER A 137 -5.78 8.11 -11.16
N ALA A 138 -5.35 7.94 -12.40
CA ALA A 138 -6.24 7.85 -13.54
C ALA A 138 -7.11 6.57 -13.50
N GLN A 139 -6.55 5.45 -13.07
CA GLN A 139 -7.27 4.18 -12.95
C GLN A 139 -8.18 4.10 -11.72
N PHE A 140 -7.83 4.83 -10.65
CA PHE A 140 -8.57 4.83 -9.39
C PHE A 140 -8.96 6.26 -8.94
N PRO A 141 -9.71 7.02 -9.73
CA PRO A 141 -9.95 8.47 -9.52
C PRO A 141 -10.75 8.78 -8.23
N ALA A 142 -11.44 7.79 -7.67
CA ALA A 142 -12.20 7.95 -6.43
C ALA A 142 -11.37 7.66 -5.16
N ARG A 143 -10.05 7.43 -5.30
CA ARG A 143 -9.15 7.12 -4.18
C ARG A 143 -8.24 8.29 -3.87
N TRP A 144 -7.92 8.44 -2.59
CA TRP A 144 -6.88 9.35 -2.14
C TRP A 144 -5.51 8.68 -2.21
N PHE A 145 -4.53 9.44 -2.66
CA PHE A 145 -3.13 9.05 -2.72
C PHE A 145 -2.33 10.06 -1.91
N VAL A 146 -1.61 9.59 -0.91
CA VAL A 146 -0.66 10.41 -0.17
C VAL A 146 0.74 9.92 -0.51
N VAL A 147 1.54 10.79 -1.11
CA VAL A 147 2.88 10.48 -1.61
C VAL A 147 3.90 11.07 -0.65
N GLY A 148 4.70 10.20 -0.04
CA GLY A 148 5.74 10.57 0.92
C GLY A 148 6.96 11.22 0.28
N THR A 149 7.83 11.72 1.11
CA THR A 149 9.21 12.01 0.74
C THR A 149 9.97 10.71 0.54
N GLU A 150 11.09 10.76 -0.16
CA GLU A 150 11.98 9.61 -0.29
C GLU A 150 12.62 9.25 1.06
N ALA A 151 12.62 7.95 1.36
CA ALA A 151 13.33 7.40 2.51
C ALA A 151 14.71 6.90 2.06
N GLU A 152 15.77 7.40 2.65
CA GLU A 152 17.14 6.92 2.41
C GLU A 152 17.39 5.62 3.19
N GLY A 153 16.90 4.51 2.63
CA GLY A 153 17.00 3.18 3.22
C GLY A 153 15.88 2.84 4.22
N PHE A 154 15.92 1.60 4.71
CA PHE A 154 14.86 1.03 5.54
C PHE A 154 14.71 1.70 6.91
N ALA A 155 15.80 2.19 7.49
CA ALA A 155 15.77 2.86 8.80
C ALA A 155 14.95 4.16 8.81
N ALA A 156 14.81 4.83 7.66
CA ALA A 156 14.02 6.06 7.54
C ALA A 156 12.52 5.80 7.31
N LEU A 157 12.12 4.57 6.97
CA LEU A 157 10.73 4.23 6.65
C LEU A 157 9.72 4.56 7.76
N PRO A 158 9.99 4.29 9.06
CA PRO A 158 9.04 4.61 10.12
C PRO A 158 8.70 6.09 10.21
N GLN A 159 9.70 6.96 10.02
CA GLN A 159 9.50 8.40 10.06
C GLN A 159 8.69 8.89 8.86
N VAL A 160 9.01 8.41 7.65
CA VAL A 160 8.27 8.75 6.43
C VAL A 160 6.84 8.25 6.50
N TYR A 161 6.64 7.03 7.01
CA TYR A 161 5.31 6.43 7.21
C TYR A 161 4.48 7.23 8.22
N GLY A 162 5.06 7.63 9.36
CA GLY A 162 4.35 8.44 10.34
C GLY A 162 3.80 9.74 9.75
N ARG A 163 4.61 10.42 8.93
CA ARG A 163 4.15 11.61 8.20
C ARG A 163 3.07 11.32 7.18
N LEU A 164 3.19 10.20 6.44
CA LEU A 164 2.14 9.79 5.49
C LEU A 164 0.79 9.63 6.16
N VAL A 165 0.75 8.95 7.30
CA VAL A 165 -0.48 8.71 8.06
C VAL A 165 -1.07 10.03 8.57
N GLU A 166 -0.24 10.93 9.11
CA GLU A 166 -0.70 12.25 9.54
C GLU A 166 -1.35 13.03 8.38
N PHE A 167 -0.73 13.07 7.21
CA PHE A 167 -1.30 13.71 6.03
C PHE A 167 -2.57 13.02 5.53
N TYR A 168 -2.63 11.69 5.61
CA TYR A 168 -3.82 10.94 5.24
C TYR A 168 -5.01 11.24 6.17
N GLU A 169 -4.78 11.35 7.46
CA GLU A 169 -5.81 11.73 8.43
C GLU A 169 -6.33 13.14 8.20
N LEU A 170 -5.45 14.06 7.80
CA LEU A 170 -5.78 15.46 7.53
C LEU A 170 -6.17 15.75 6.06
N ARG A 171 -6.28 14.72 5.21
CA ARG A 171 -6.49 14.90 3.76
C ARG A 171 -7.69 15.77 3.38
N PHE A 172 -8.71 15.79 4.22
CA PHE A 172 -9.91 16.61 3.99
C PHE A 172 -9.66 18.12 4.10
N LEU A 173 -8.54 18.53 4.70
CA LEU A 173 -8.13 19.94 4.78
C LEU A 173 -7.47 20.44 3.50
N TYR A 174 -6.92 19.52 2.71
CA TYR A 174 -6.17 19.85 1.51
C TYR A 174 -7.07 19.86 0.28
N GLN A 175 -7.17 21.00 -0.40
CA GLN A 175 -8.04 21.18 -1.57
C GLN A 175 -7.41 20.72 -2.89
N SER A 176 -6.23 20.11 -2.87
CA SER A 176 -5.40 19.79 -4.04
C SER A 176 -5.87 18.57 -4.86
N GLY A 177 -7.07 18.05 -4.61
CA GLY A 177 -7.59 16.87 -5.31
C GLY A 177 -7.17 15.55 -4.64
N PRO A 178 -7.34 14.41 -5.33
CA PRO A 178 -7.15 13.08 -4.73
C PRO A 178 -5.67 12.71 -4.52
N MET A 179 -4.71 13.50 -5.01
CA MET A 179 -3.28 13.24 -4.86
C MET A 179 -2.63 14.35 -4.02
N LEU A 180 -2.00 13.96 -2.92
CA LEU A 180 -1.35 14.85 -1.97
C LEU A 180 0.13 14.45 -1.84
N PHE A 181 1.02 15.40 -2.12
CA PHE A 181 2.46 15.20 -1.96
C PHE A 181 2.94 15.83 -0.64
N VAL A 182 3.49 15.01 0.25
CA VAL A 182 4.04 15.47 1.54
C VAL A 182 5.17 16.49 1.35
N ARG A 183 5.92 16.40 0.26
CA ARG A 183 7.00 17.35 -0.08
C ARG A 183 6.52 18.79 -0.26
N ASP A 184 5.26 19.00 -0.68
CA ASP A 184 4.69 20.33 -0.88
C ASP A 184 4.41 21.04 0.46
N TYR A 185 4.47 20.28 1.56
CA TYR A 185 4.23 20.75 2.93
C TYR A 185 5.40 20.33 3.84
N PRO A 186 6.58 20.95 3.69
CA PRO A 186 7.81 20.49 4.37
C PRO A 186 7.71 20.55 5.89
N GLN A 187 6.90 21.45 6.42
CA GLN A 187 6.62 21.54 7.86
C GLN A 187 5.15 21.80 8.07
N LEU A 188 4.51 21.03 8.95
CA LEU A 188 3.20 21.36 9.49
C LEU A 188 3.39 22.41 10.59
N ASP A 189 2.56 23.43 10.57
CA ASP A 189 2.62 24.51 11.53
C ASP A 189 1.95 24.11 12.85
N ASP A 190 2.73 24.09 13.91
CA ASP A 190 2.26 23.80 15.29
C ASP A 190 1.75 25.05 16.02
N SER A 191 1.80 26.21 15.40
CA SER A 191 1.22 27.40 16.02
C SER A 191 -0.29 27.26 16.19
N PRO A 192 -0.87 27.78 17.28
CA PRO A 192 -2.31 27.72 17.49
C PRO A 192 -3.07 28.23 16.28
N ALA A 193 -4.06 27.46 15.83
CA ALA A 193 -4.98 27.95 14.81
C ALA A 193 -5.89 28.97 15.47
N GLU A 194 -5.87 30.21 15.00
CA GLU A 194 -6.87 31.23 15.30
C GLU A 194 -7.78 31.35 14.09
N PRO A 195 -8.74 30.43 13.90
CA PRO A 195 -9.62 30.49 12.75
C PRO A 195 -10.53 31.72 12.84
N GLU A 196 -10.63 32.47 11.73
CA GLU A 196 -11.58 33.58 11.61
C GLU A 196 -13.03 33.12 11.83
N ALA A 197 -13.33 31.88 11.41
CA ALA A 197 -14.60 31.20 11.69
C ALA A 197 -14.34 30.06 12.69
N ARG A 198 -15.18 29.95 13.70
CA ARG A 198 -15.16 28.87 14.71
C ARG A 198 -16.22 27.82 14.39
N VAL A 199 -16.03 26.61 14.90
CA VAL A 199 -17.07 25.56 14.81
C VAL A 199 -18.39 26.05 15.36
N SER A 200 -18.37 26.88 16.44
CA SER A 200 -19.56 27.53 17.02
C SER A 200 -20.34 28.37 16.01
N ASP A 201 -19.66 29.10 15.11
CA ASP A 201 -20.32 29.95 14.09
C ASP A 201 -21.04 29.09 13.04
N VAL A 202 -20.45 27.96 12.68
CA VAL A 202 -21.08 26.97 11.78
C VAL A 202 -22.34 26.42 12.44
N MET A 203 -22.24 25.99 13.70
CA MET A 203 -23.35 25.43 14.45
C MET A 203 -24.49 26.45 14.66
N ASP A 204 -24.15 27.69 14.95
CA ASP A 204 -25.14 28.76 15.12
C ASP A 204 -25.85 29.11 13.81
N ALA A 205 -25.14 29.10 12.69
CA ALA A 205 -25.75 29.29 11.36
C ALA A 205 -26.68 28.13 11.01
N LEU A 206 -26.32 26.89 11.35
CA LEU A 206 -27.18 25.70 11.15
C LEU A 206 -28.44 25.76 12.02
N LYS A 207 -28.31 26.09 13.31
CA LYS A 207 -29.46 26.22 14.24
C LYS A 207 -30.46 27.28 13.76
N LYS A 208 -29.97 28.35 13.10
CA LYS A 208 -30.81 29.42 12.53
C LYS A 208 -31.36 29.10 11.15
N GLY A 209 -31.06 27.91 10.57
CA GLY A 209 -31.52 27.50 9.26
C GLY A 209 -30.79 28.17 8.07
N TYR A 210 -29.65 28.82 8.33
CA TYR A 210 -28.86 29.52 7.29
C TYR A 210 -27.84 28.58 6.63
N GLY A 211 -28.29 27.56 5.92
CA GLY A 211 -27.40 26.52 5.33
C GLY A 211 -26.26 27.08 4.47
N GLY A 212 -26.54 28.04 3.61
CA GLY A 212 -25.50 28.67 2.78
C GLY A 212 -24.43 29.42 3.59
N ARG A 213 -24.83 30.10 4.68
CA ARG A 213 -23.89 30.77 5.59
C ARG A 213 -23.07 29.79 6.42
N ALA A 214 -23.71 28.69 6.86
CA ALA A 214 -23.02 27.63 7.57
C ALA A 214 -21.96 26.96 6.67
N GLY A 215 -22.30 26.68 5.41
CA GLY A 215 -21.36 26.12 4.43
C GLY A 215 -20.15 27.03 4.19
N LYS A 216 -20.37 28.36 4.06
CA LYS A 216 -19.28 29.31 3.90
C LYS A 216 -18.38 29.35 5.14
N ALA A 217 -18.94 29.47 6.34
CA ALA A 217 -18.19 29.48 7.59
C ALA A 217 -17.39 28.18 7.79
N TYR A 218 -17.95 27.03 7.40
CA TYR A 218 -17.24 25.75 7.44
C TYR A 218 -16.04 25.70 6.51
N LEU A 219 -16.18 26.18 5.27
CA LEU A 219 -15.07 26.24 4.32
C LEU A 219 -13.96 27.20 4.77
N GLU A 220 -14.31 28.37 5.33
CA GLU A 220 -13.36 29.32 5.93
C GLU A 220 -12.61 28.70 7.11
N PHE A 221 -13.33 27.97 7.98
CA PHE A 221 -12.74 27.21 9.08
C PHE A 221 -11.75 26.17 8.57
N LEU A 222 -12.13 25.30 7.60
CA LEU A 222 -11.23 24.31 7.03
C LEU A 222 -10.00 24.96 6.36
N ALA A 223 -10.18 26.06 5.66
CA ALA A 223 -9.08 26.77 5.02
C ALA A 223 -8.05 27.31 6.04
N SER A 224 -8.51 27.74 7.23
CA SER A 224 -7.62 28.22 8.30
C SER A 224 -6.78 27.11 8.94
N LEU A 225 -7.21 25.85 8.79
CA LEU A 225 -6.49 24.68 9.31
C LEU A 225 -5.51 24.07 8.30
N ASN A 226 -5.51 24.52 7.06
CA ASN A 226 -4.62 24.04 6.02
C ASN A 226 -3.15 24.26 6.41
N GLY A 227 -2.33 23.21 6.35
CA GLY A 227 -0.91 23.23 6.75
C GLY A 227 -0.66 23.18 8.26
N LYS A 228 -1.71 23.08 9.09
CA LYS A 228 -1.57 22.86 10.54
C LYS A 228 -1.36 21.41 10.88
N SER A 229 -0.64 21.14 11.97
CA SER A 229 -0.45 19.77 12.47
C SER A 229 -1.74 19.18 13.02
N GLY A 230 -1.78 17.85 13.11
CA GLY A 230 -2.93 17.12 13.67
C GLY A 230 -3.32 17.57 15.07
N ARG A 231 -2.34 17.93 15.91
CA ARG A 231 -2.57 18.47 17.24
C ARG A 231 -3.33 19.80 17.18
N CYS A 232 -2.91 20.73 16.31
CA CYS A 232 -3.57 22.04 16.17
C CYS A 232 -4.99 21.90 15.63
N VAL A 233 -5.20 20.97 14.69
CA VAL A 233 -6.53 20.65 14.16
C VAL A 233 -7.45 20.13 15.25
N GLN A 234 -6.98 19.19 16.10
CA GLN A 234 -7.77 18.66 17.21
C GLN A 234 -8.16 19.75 18.21
N TYR A 235 -7.23 20.66 18.56
CA TYR A 235 -7.53 21.79 19.44
C TYR A 235 -8.59 22.73 18.83
N ALA A 236 -8.47 23.03 17.55
CA ALA A 236 -9.44 23.92 16.87
C ALA A 236 -10.85 23.30 16.78
N TRP A 237 -10.97 21.97 16.74
CA TRP A 237 -12.26 21.29 16.78
C TRP A 237 -12.88 21.22 18.19
N ALA A 238 -12.05 21.27 19.22
CA ALA A 238 -12.49 21.19 20.62
C ALA A 238 -12.86 22.56 21.20
N ALA A 239 -12.43 23.65 20.59
CA ALA A 239 -12.70 25.03 21.01
C ALA A 239 -14.00 25.57 20.43
#